data_a949c1a7c96a2fcde5de94ce956a1fbc
#
_entry.id   a949c1a7c96a2fcde5de94ce956a1fbc
#
_cell.length_a   1.000
_cell.length_b   1.000
_cell.length_c   1.000
_cell.angle_alpha   90.00
_cell.angle_beta   90.00
_cell.angle_gamma   90.00
#
_symmetry.space_group_name_H-M   'P 1'
#
loop_
_entity.id
_entity.type
_entity.pdbx_description
1 polymer ?
#
loop_
_entity_poly.entity_id
_entity_poly.type
_entity_poly.pdbx_seq_one_letter_code
_entity_poly.pdbx_strand_id
1 'polypeptide(L)'
;MADQKTSALSVSLGREAARRIGEQGWSPELFGLLLGASGGPKWFILSHLDRLLFGEFLQRREQPLSVMGSSIGAWRHACLAMPDPAAAVGRLERGYLYQQYSSKPSAREVSEVSLVTLGEVLGEDGATHLANHPRIKTHIVTARGLGATAASSTPLLATGMGVAALGNTVSRRLLRHHFQRVVFHSGERPNPGLSMQDFQTAYCELRQDNVSSALHASGSIPFVLTGERDIPGAPPGQYWDGGIIDYHFDLDQYQGEGLIL
;
A
#
# COMPACT_ATOMS: atom_id res chain seq x y z
N MET A 1 -3.63 26.68 -37.62
CA MET A 1 -3.23 26.52 -36.22
C MET A 1 -3.48 25.07 -35.85
N ALA A 2 -2.43 24.26 -35.75
CA ALA A 2 -2.58 22.87 -35.35
C ALA A 2 -2.99 22.82 -33.88
N ASP A 3 -4.09 22.16 -33.62
CA ASP A 3 -4.64 21.90 -32.31
C ASP A 3 -3.58 21.11 -31.51
N GLN A 4 -2.87 21.77 -30.60
CA GLN A 4 -1.98 21.10 -29.66
C GLN A 4 -2.88 20.31 -28.72
N LYS A 5 -3.13 19.04 -29.06
CA LYS A 5 -3.73 18.08 -28.12
C LYS A 5 -2.81 18.03 -26.89
N THR A 6 -3.18 18.75 -25.85
CA THR A 6 -2.53 18.62 -24.56
C THR A 6 -2.66 17.16 -24.11
N SER A 7 -1.54 16.47 -23.98
CA SER A 7 -1.53 15.10 -23.48
C SER A 7 -2.12 15.08 -22.06
N ALA A 8 -3.12 14.24 -21.86
CA ALA A 8 -3.74 14.06 -20.53
C ALA A 8 -2.78 13.44 -19.49
N LEU A 9 -1.67 12.88 -19.96
CA LEU A 9 -0.65 12.23 -19.14
C LEU A 9 0.74 12.79 -19.49
N SER A 10 1.49 13.19 -18.48
CA SER A 10 2.91 13.51 -18.58
C SER A 10 3.72 12.43 -17.89
N VAL A 11 4.72 11.90 -18.57
CA VAL A 11 5.61 10.87 -18.02
C VAL A 11 6.98 11.49 -17.77
N SER A 12 7.45 11.39 -16.53
CA SER A 12 8.80 11.77 -16.14
C SER A 12 9.65 10.52 -15.93
N LEU A 13 10.80 10.48 -16.55
CA LEU A 13 11.71 9.33 -16.52
C LEU A 13 13.03 9.73 -15.85
N GLY A 14 13.50 8.89 -14.94
CA GLY A 14 14.87 8.96 -14.48
C GLY A 14 15.84 8.62 -15.64
N ARG A 15 17.11 8.98 -15.50
CA ARG A 15 18.12 8.82 -16.59
C ARG A 15 18.22 7.38 -17.11
N GLU A 16 18.29 6.41 -16.21
CA GLU A 16 18.38 5.00 -16.58
C GLU A 16 17.08 4.48 -17.21
N ALA A 17 15.92 4.91 -16.69
CA ALA A 17 14.63 4.57 -17.28
C ALA A 17 14.50 5.13 -18.71
N ALA A 18 14.89 6.39 -18.91
CA ALA A 18 14.88 7.01 -20.25
C ALA A 18 15.78 6.26 -21.24
N ARG A 19 16.97 5.85 -20.81
CA ARG A 19 17.90 5.06 -21.64
C ARG A 19 17.28 3.70 -22.02
N ARG A 20 16.85 2.91 -21.02
CA ARG A 20 16.33 1.55 -21.25
C ARG A 20 15.05 1.55 -22.06
N ILE A 21 14.13 2.48 -21.79
CA ILE A 21 12.88 2.61 -22.55
C ILE A 21 13.17 3.08 -23.99
N GLY A 22 14.16 3.98 -24.18
CA GLY A 22 14.60 4.41 -25.52
C GLY A 22 15.19 3.29 -26.35
N GLU A 23 15.92 2.37 -25.75
CA GLU A 23 16.56 1.23 -26.42
C GLU A 23 15.60 0.06 -26.67
N GLN A 24 14.68 -0.22 -25.76
CA GLN A 24 13.86 -1.45 -25.75
C GLN A 24 12.38 -1.19 -25.96
N GLY A 25 11.96 0.08 -26.01
CA GLY A 25 10.54 0.47 -26.03
C GLY A 25 9.87 0.30 -24.66
N TRP A 26 8.59 0.62 -24.60
CA TRP A 26 7.76 0.36 -23.42
C TRP A 26 7.42 -1.12 -23.31
N SER A 27 8.06 -1.78 -22.33
CA SER A 27 7.82 -3.19 -22.02
C SER A 27 7.57 -3.36 -20.51
N PRO A 28 6.58 -4.15 -20.09
CA PRO A 28 6.35 -4.44 -18.68
C PRO A 28 7.53 -5.20 -18.05
N GLU A 29 8.33 -5.91 -18.84
CA GLU A 29 9.52 -6.64 -18.37
C GLU A 29 10.63 -5.73 -17.84
N LEU A 30 10.63 -4.46 -18.20
CA LEU A 30 11.60 -3.48 -17.69
C LEU A 30 11.43 -3.19 -16.19
N PHE A 31 10.23 -3.36 -15.65
CA PHE A 31 9.90 -2.94 -14.30
C PHE A 31 10.05 -4.11 -13.32
N GLY A 32 10.94 -3.96 -12.34
CA GLY A 32 11.14 -4.95 -11.27
C GLY A 32 10.31 -4.67 -10.01
N LEU A 33 9.93 -3.40 -9.83
CA LEU A 33 9.20 -2.93 -8.65
C LEU A 33 8.13 -1.92 -9.03
N LEU A 34 6.93 -2.09 -8.46
CA LEU A 34 5.84 -1.13 -8.50
C LEU A 34 5.64 -0.55 -7.09
N LEU A 35 5.61 0.77 -6.96
CA LEU A 35 5.43 1.45 -5.67
C LEU A 35 4.09 2.16 -5.60
N GLY A 36 3.36 1.91 -4.53
CA GLY A 36 2.07 2.52 -4.23
C GLY A 36 2.12 3.41 -3.00
N ALA A 37 2.20 4.72 -3.21
CA ALA A 37 2.18 5.70 -2.13
C ALA A 37 0.80 5.78 -1.43
N SER A 38 0.81 6.25 -0.18
CA SER A 38 -0.39 6.64 0.53
C SER A 38 -1.06 7.87 -0.11
N GLY A 39 -2.34 8.09 0.14
CA GLY A 39 -3.03 9.26 -0.44
C GLY A 39 -4.55 9.25 -0.28
N GLY A 40 -5.12 8.18 0.26
CA GLY A 40 -6.57 8.05 0.45
C GLY A 40 -7.33 8.27 -0.87
N PRO A 41 -8.45 9.03 -0.86
CA PRO A 41 -9.31 9.20 -2.06
C PRO A 41 -8.62 9.89 -3.25
N LYS A 42 -7.45 10.49 -3.09
CA LYS A 42 -6.71 11.13 -4.22
C LYS A 42 -6.37 10.13 -5.32
N TRP A 43 -6.36 8.83 -5.03
CA TRP A 43 -6.10 7.78 -6.02
C TRP A 43 -7.13 7.70 -7.15
N PHE A 44 -8.33 8.26 -6.98
CA PHE A 44 -9.35 8.26 -8.03
C PHE A 44 -8.87 8.82 -9.36
N ILE A 45 -7.95 9.78 -9.33
CA ILE A 45 -7.31 10.33 -10.53
C ILE A 45 -6.60 9.23 -11.32
N LEU A 46 -6.11 8.20 -10.63
CA LEU A 46 -5.35 7.09 -11.19
C LEU A 46 -6.22 5.89 -11.58
N SER A 47 -7.52 5.85 -11.23
CA SER A 47 -8.34 4.64 -11.38
C SER A 47 -8.40 4.12 -12.82
N HIS A 48 -8.52 5.02 -13.80
CA HIS A 48 -8.49 4.64 -15.22
C HIS A 48 -7.10 4.19 -15.67
N LEU A 49 -6.05 4.86 -15.18
CA LEU A 49 -4.67 4.45 -15.46
C LEU A 49 -4.36 3.09 -14.83
N ASP A 50 -4.84 2.84 -13.60
CA ASP A 50 -4.68 1.54 -12.95
C ASP A 50 -5.37 0.41 -13.71
N ARG A 51 -6.57 0.65 -14.26
CA ARG A 51 -7.24 -0.35 -15.10
C ARG A 51 -6.43 -0.71 -16.34
N LEU A 52 -5.82 0.29 -16.99
CA LEU A 52 -4.94 0.06 -18.14
C LEU A 52 -3.65 -0.65 -17.72
N LEU A 53 -2.97 -0.14 -16.68
CA LEU A 53 -1.70 -0.71 -16.22
C LEU A 53 -1.88 -2.13 -15.68
N PHE A 54 -2.88 -2.34 -14.82
CA PHE A 54 -3.07 -3.62 -14.12
C PHE A 54 -3.82 -4.64 -14.98
N GLY A 55 -4.80 -4.19 -15.77
CA GLY A 55 -5.62 -5.08 -16.60
C GLY A 55 -5.01 -5.44 -17.95
N GLU A 56 -4.10 -4.61 -18.47
CA GLU A 56 -3.54 -4.82 -19.80
C GLU A 56 -2.01 -4.83 -19.82
N PHE A 57 -1.36 -3.72 -19.43
CA PHE A 57 0.07 -3.56 -19.61
C PHE A 57 0.88 -4.58 -18.79
N LEU A 58 0.65 -4.65 -17.48
CA LEU A 58 1.36 -5.55 -16.58
C LEU A 58 0.92 -7.03 -16.73
N GLN A 59 -0.24 -7.31 -17.35
CA GLN A 59 -0.66 -8.67 -17.63
C GLN A 59 0.20 -9.36 -18.70
N ARG A 60 0.87 -8.59 -19.54
CA ARG A 60 1.79 -9.10 -20.58
C ARG A 60 3.13 -9.55 -19.99
N ARG A 61 3.40 -9.23 -18.71
CA ARG A 61 4.64 -9.59 -18.03
C ARG A 61 4.64 -11.08 -17.69
N GLU A 62 5.73 -11.76 -17.99
CA GLU A 62 5.94 -13.18 -17.66
C GLU A 62 6.75 -13.34 -16.36
N GLN A 63 7.74 -12.48 -16.14
CA GLN A 63 8.60 -12.53 -14.97
C GLN A 63 7.91 -12.03 -13.69
N PRO A 64 8.33 -12.48 -12.51
CA PRO A 64 7.81 -11.96 -11.26
C PRO A 64 7.96 -10.44 -11.13
N LEU A 65 6.93 -9.78 -10.60
CA LEU A 65 6.90 -8.35 -10.29
C LEU A 65 6.69 -8.16 -8.80
N SER A 66 7.61 -7.46 -8.15
CA SER A 66 7.41 -7.03 -6.78
C SER A 66 6.53 -5.78 -6.76
N VAL A 67 5.55 -5.76 -5.87
CA VAL A 67 4.73 -4.58 -5.63
C VAL A 67 4.78 -4.25 -4.14
N MET A 68 5.02 -2.99 -3.81
CA MET A 68 5.06 -2.53 -2.43
C MET A 68 4.15 -1.32 -2.28
N GLY A 69 3.28 -1.36 -1.28
CA GLY A 69 2.31 -0.30 -1.07
C GLY A 69 2.08 -0.01 0.40
N SER A 70 1.67 1.24 0.64
CA SER A 70 1.24 1.74 1.93
C SER A 70 -0.15 2.36 1.78
N SER A 71 -1.04 2.11 2.73
CA SER A 71 -2.41 2.65 2.71
C SER A 71 -3.15 2.29 1.41
N ILE A 72 -3.77 3.26 0.75
CA ILE A 72 -4.46 3.04 -0.53
C ILE A 72 -3.53 2.46 -1.61
N GLY A 73 -2.23 2.72 -1.54
CA GLY A 73 -1.26 2.11 -2.46
C GLY A 73 -1.21 0.58 -2.32
N ALA A 74 -1.30 0.05 -1.11
CA ALA A 74 -1.38 -1.39 -0.87
C ALA A 74 -2.70 -1.98 -1.39
N TRP A 75 -3.83 -1.28 -1.21
CA TRP A 75 -5.14 -1.72 -1.71
C TRP A 75 -5.20 -1.74 -3.23
N ARG A 76 -4.61 -0.73 -3.90
CA ARG A 76 -4.47 -0.71 -5.37
C ARG A 76 -3.66 -1.91 -5.85
N HIS A 77 -2.54 -2.20 -5.20
CA HIS A 77 -1.71 -3.35 -5.55
C HIS A 77 -2.39 -4.70 -5.25
N ALA A 78 -3.26 -4.75 -4.23
CA ALA A 78 -4.11 -5.93 -4.02
C ALA A 78 -5.03 -6.17 -5.23
N CYS A 79 -5.57 -5.11 -5.86
CA CYS A 79 -6.35 -5.26 -7.09
C CYS A 79 -5.55 -5.90 -8.23
N LEU A 80 -4.25 -5.56 -8.38
CA LEU A 80 -3.38 -6.16 -9.40
C LEU A 80 -3.21 -7.67 -9.25
N ALA A 81 -3.25 -8.16 -8.00
CA ALA A 81 -3.12 -9.59 -7.70
C ALA A 81 -4.44 -10.37 -7.85
N MET A 82 -5.55 -9.73 -8.22
CA MET A 82 -6.82 -10.43 -8.43
C MET A 82 -6.90 -11.07 -9.81
N PRO A 83 -7.75 -12.10 -10.00
CA PRO A 83 -7.93 -12.76 -11.31
C PRO A 83 -8.34 -11.80 -12.43
N ASP A 84 -9.14 -10.79 -12.12
CA ASP A 84 -9.47 -9.66 -13.01
C ASP A 84 -9.10 -8.34 -12.32
N PRO A 85 -7.89 -7.83 -12.54
CA PRO A 85 -7.41 -6.61 -11.90
C PRO A 85 -8.23 -5.37 -12.25
N ALA A 86 -8.68 -5.24 -13.49
CA ALA A 86 -9.47 -4.08 -13.93
C ALA A 86 -10.84 -4.05 -13.23
N ALA A 87 -11.49 -5.20 -13.10
CA ALA A 87 -12.73 -5.33 -12.35
C ALA A 87 -12.50 -5.08 -10.85
N ALA A 88 -11.38 -5.54 -10.28
CA ALA A 88 -11.03 -5.30 -8.88
C ALA A 88 -10.82 -3.81 -8.59
N VAL A 89 -10.12 -3.06 -9.47
CA VAL A 89 -10.00 -1.60 -9.40
C VAL A 89 -11.40 -0.96 -9.46
N GLY A 90 -12.27 -1.45 -10.32
CA GLY A 90 -13.67 -0.98 -10.40
C GLY A 90 -14.48 -1.22 -9.12
N ARG A 91 -14.27 -2.37 -8.43
CA ARG A 91 -14.90 -2.64 -7.13
C ARG A 91 -14.37 -1.69 -6.05
N LEU A 92 -13.05 -1.49 -6.01
CA LEU A 92 -12.42 -0.55 -5.09
C LEU A 92 -12.96 0.87 -5.29
N GLU A 93 -13.07 1.33 -6.53
CA GLU A 93 -13.61 2.66 -6.86
C GLU A 93 -15.06 2.80 -6.41
N ARG A 94 -15.92 1.82 -6.71
CA ARG A 94 -17.31 1.85 -6.28
C ARG A 94 -17.44 1.83 -4.75
N GLY A 95 -16.68 0.96 -4.07
CA GLY A 95 -16.66 0.89 -2.62
C GLY A 95 -16.34 2.25 -1.98
N TYR A 96 -15.37 2.98 -2.53
CA TYR A 96 -15.02 4.33 -2.05
C TYR A 96 -16.06 5.39 -2.39
N LEU A 97 -16.62 5.38 -3.61
CA LEU A 97 -17.55 6.42 -4.08
C LEU A 97 -18.92 6.34 -3.40
N TYR A 98 -19.35 5.14 -3.07
CA TYR A 98 -20.69 4.90 -2.54
C TYR A 98 -20.71 4.57 -1.04
N GLN A 99 -19.61 4.86 -0.32
CA GLN A 99 -19.57 4.73 1.13
C GLN A 99 -20.66 5.59 1.77
N GLN A 100 -21.42 4.99 2.65
CA GLN A 100 -22.45 5.68 3.42
C GLN A 100 -22.13 5.57 4.90
N TYR A 101 -22.26 6.69 5.59
CA TYR A 101 -21.98 6.82 7.00
C TYR A 101 -23.13 7.50 7.72
N SER A 102 -23.27 7.26 9.02
CA SER A 102 -24.11 8.06 9.90
C SER A 102 -23.64 9.53 9.90
N SER A 103 -24.48 10.43 10.42
CA SER A 103 -24.16 11.87 10.46
C SER A 103 -22.86 12.19 11.26
N LYS A 104 -22.47 11.30 12.18
CA LYS A 104 -21.25 11.39 12.99
C LYS A 104 -20.67 9.98 13.13
N PRO A 105 -19.95 9.48 12.10
CA PRO A 105 -19.47 8.12 12.10
C PRO A 105 -18.44 7.91 13.22
N SER A 106 -18.55 6.78 13.90
CA SER A 106 -17.50 6.33 14.82
C SER A 106 -16.36 5.67 14.04
N ALA A 107 -15.17 5.61 14.65
CA ALA A 107 -14.03 4.89 14.06
C ALA A 107 -14.37 3.41 13.77
N ARG A 108 -15.23 2.81 14.58
CA ARG A 108 -15.72 1.45 14.35
C ARG A 108 -16.57 1.37 13.08
N GLU A 109 -17.53 2.27 12.91
CA GLU A 109 -18.38 2.32 11.71
C GLU A 109 -17.53 2.51 10.44
N VAL A 110 -16.55 3.42 10.48
CA VAL A 110 -15.65 3.63 9.35
C VAL A 110 -14.82 2.37 9.03
N SER A 111 -14.34 1.67 10.07
CA SER A 111 -13.63 0.40 9.90
C SER A 111 -14.51 -0.70 9.29
N GLU A 112 -15.74 -0.83 9.77
CA GLU A 112 -16.70 -1.83 9.25
C GLU A 112 -16.99 -1.57 7.76
N VAL A 113 -17.26 -0.31 7.37
CA VAL A 113 -17.48 0.06 5.96
C VAL A 113 -16.24 -0.20 5.10
N SER A 114 -15.05 0.09 5.63
CA SER A 114 -13.81 -0.15 4.89
C SER A 114 -13.51 -1.64 4.71
N LEU A 115 -13.85 -2.47 5.71
CA LEU A 115 -13.74 -3.94 5.61
C LEU A 115 -14.72 -4.52 4.60
N VAL A 116 -15.94 -3.97 4.49
CA VAL A 116 -16.89 -4.35 3.44
C VAL A 116 -16.31 -4.06 2.06
N THR A 117 -15.79 -2.85 1.84
CA THR A 117 -15.13 -2.49 0.57
C THR A 117 -13.95 -3.42 0.25
N LEU A 118 -13.12 -3.74 1.24
CA LEU A 118 -12.01 -4.66 1.08
C LEU A 118 -12.48 -6.08 0.73
N GLY A 119 -13.54 -6.55 1.39
CA GLY A 119 -14.20 -7.82 1.08
C GLY A 119 -14.70 -7.89 -0.37
N GLU A 120 -15.31 -6.80 -0.87
CA GLU A 120 -15.74 -6.70 -2.27
C GLU A 120 -14.55 -6.75 -3.25
N VAL A 121 -13.43 -6.10 -2.92
CA VAL A 121 -12.21 -6.12 -3.74
C VAL A 121 -11.63 -7.53 -3.81
N LEU A 122 -11.48 -8.19 -2.67
CA LEU A 122 -10.87 -9.52 -2.58
C LEU A 122 -11.81 -10.62 -3.10
N GLY A 123 -13.11 -10.52 -2.85
CA GLY A 123 -14.05 -11.63 -3.08
C GLY A 123 -13.72 -12.84 -2.21
N GLU A 124 -14.26 -14.01 -2.58
CA GLU A 124 -14.12 -15.24 -1.78
C GLU A 124 -12.68 -15.76 -1.70
N ASP A 125 -11.96 -15.76 -2.82
CA ASP A 125 -10.63 -16.37 -2.95
C ASP A 125 -9.49 -15.36 -3.01
N GLY A 126 -9.76 -14.06 -2.97
CA GLY A 126 -8.76 -13.02 -3.21
C GLY A 126 -7.63 -13.00 -2.19
N ALA A 127 -7.90 -13.34 -0.93
CA ALA A 127 -6.85 -13.47 0.08
C ALA A 127 -5.86 -14.60 -0.28
N THR A 128 -6.38 -15.74 -0.73
CA THR A 128 -5.57 -16.87 -1.20
C THR A 128 -4.78 -16.51 -2.46
N HIS A 129 -5.43 -15.85 -3.43
CA HIS A 129 -4.78 -15.38 -4.65
C HIS A 129 -3.64 -14.41 -4.35
N LEU A 130 -3.85 -13.44 -3.48
CA LEU A 130 -2.85 -12.44 -3.14
C LEU A 130 -1.65 -13.07 -2.42
N ALA A 131 -1.90 -13.96 -1.45
CA ALA A 131 -0.84 -14.62 -0.70
C ALA A 131 0.01 -15.56 -1.58
N ASN A 132 -0.60 -16.23 -2.56
CA ASN A 132 0.05 -17.27 -3.36
C ASN A 132 0.22 -16.91 -4.84
N HIS A 133 0.08 -15.62 -5.22
CA HIS A 133 0.13 -15.23 -6.62
C HIS A 133 1.47 -15.63 -7.27
N PRO A 134 1.47 -16.33 -8.41
CA PRO A 134 2.69 -16.87 -9.00
C PRO A 134 3.66 -15.76 -9.45
N ARG A 135 3.15 -14.66 -9.99
CA ARG A 135 3.94 -13.57 -10.55
C ARG A 135 3.98 -12.30 -9.70
N ILE A 136 2.87 -11.90 -9.09
CA ILE A 136 2.82 -10.67 -8.27
C ILE A 136 3.26 -10.98 -6.85
N LYS A 137 4.38 -10.37 -6.43
CA LYS A 137 4.93 -10.50 -5.08
C LYS A 137 4.59 -9.26 -4.28
N THR A 138 3.54 -9.38 -3.47
CA THR A 138 2.94 -8.25 -2.74
C THR A 138 3.68 -7.97 -1.45
N HIS A 139 3.90 -6.68 -1.16
CA HIS A 139 4.46 -6.18 0.10
C HIS A 139 3.55 -5.08 0.64
N ILE A 140 2.95 -5.30 1.79
CA ILE A 140 2.02 -4.38 2.45
C ILE A 140 2.74 -3.77 3.64
N VAL A 141 2.90 -2.44 3.63
CA VAL A 141 3.55 -1.72 4.72
C VAL A 141 2.51 -1.28 5.74
N THR A 142 2.79 -1.53 7.03
CA THR A 142 2.00 -1.10 8.17
C THR A 142 2.90 -0.48 9.23
N ALA A 143 2.33 0.36 10.10
CA ALA A 143 2.99 0.96 11.23
C ALA A 143 2.48 0.31 12.54
N ARG A 144 3.29 -0.54 13.16
CA ARG A 144 2.96 -1.10 14.49
C ARG A 144 3.29 -0.06 15.57
N GLY A 145 2.29 0.33 16.35
CA GLY A 145 2.47 1.25 17.49
C GLY A 145 3.35 0.67 18.58
N LEU A 146 4.14 1.53 19.22
CA LEU A 146 4.98 1.24 20.37
C LEU A 146 4.60 2.15 21.55
N GLY A 147 4.52 1.58 22.76
CA GLY A 147 4.16 2.36 23.95
C GLY A 147 2.78 3.02 23.83
N ALA A 148 2.70 4.33 24.00
CA ALA A 148 1.43 5.06 23.99
C ALA A 148 0.69 5.03 22.64
N THR A 149 1.39 4.88 21.51
CA THR A 149 0.77 4.77 20.19
C THR A 149 0.10 3.40 19.94
N ALA A 150 0.33 2.42 20.83
CA ALA A 150 -0.35 1.13 20.84
C ALA A 150 -1.50 1.05 21.86
N ALA A 151 -1.80 2.14 22.56
CA ALA A 151 -2.77 2.13 23.65
C ALA A 151 -4.20 1.94 23.16
N SER A 152 -5.00 1.19 23.91
CA SER A 152 -6.43 1.02 23.67
C SER A 152 -7.27 2.20 24.18
N SER A 153 -6.74 2.96 25.18
CA SER A 153 -7.44 4.14 25.70
C SER A 153 -7.18 5.36 24.80
N THR A 154 -8.25 6.04 24.40
CA THR A 154 -8.18 7.19 23.51
C THR A 154 -7.29 8.33 24.03
N PRO A 155 -7.33 8.73 25.33
CA PRO A 155 -6.45 9.79 25.83
C PRO A 155 -4.97 9.45 25.75
N LEU A 156 -4.59 8.23 26.07
CA LEU A 156 -3.20 7.78 26.00
C LEU A 156 -2.72 7.66 24.56
N LEU A 157 -3.57 7.12 23.67
CA LEU A 157 -3.31 7.09 22.24
C LEU A 157 -3.12 8.50 21.67
N ALA A 158 -4.01 9.43 22.01
CA ALA A 158 -3.92 10.83 21.56
C ALA A 158 -2.63 11.50 22.02
N THR A 159 -2.22 11.26 23.27
CA THR A 159 -0.93 11.74 23.79
C THR A 159 0.23 11.14 23.00
N GLY A 160 0.24 9.83 22.81
CA GLY A 160 1.28 9.14 22.03
C GLY A 160 1.39 9.64 20.59
N MET A 161 0.25 9.77 19.89
CA MET A 161 0.21 10.30 18.52
C MET A 161 0.64 11.77 18.46
N GLY A 162 0.24 12.59 19.44
CA GLY A 162 0.65 14.00 19.54
C GLY A 162 2.16 14.13 19.71
N VAL A 163 2.77 13.36 20.61
CA VAL A 163 4.23 13.35 20.81
C VAL A 163 4.95 12.87 19.56
N ALA A 164 4.47 11.81 18.92
CA ALA A 164 5.04 11.32 17.67
C ALA A 164 4.96 12.39 16.55
N ALA A 165 3.82 13.06 16.40
CA ALA A 165 3.63 14.13 15.42
C ALA A 165 4.56 15.33 15.68
N LEU A 166 4.69 15.78 16.92
CA LEU A 166 5.63 16.83 17.31
C LEU A 166 7.08 16.41 17.03
N GLY A 167 7.46 15.19 17.38
CA GLY A 167 8.78 14.67 17.04
C GLY A 167 9.05 14.68 15.52
N ASN A 168 8.05 14.30 14.72
CA ASN A 168 8.16 14.28 13.27
C ASN A 168 8.38 15.67 12.65
N THR A 169 7.90 16.75 13.27
CA THR A 169 8.18 18.13 12.80
C THR A 169 9.66 18.47 12.91
N VAL A 170 10.38 17.84 13.82
CA VAL A 170 11.82 18.03 14.02
C VAL A 170 12.61 17.06 13.13
N SER A 171 12.26 15.77 13.16
CA SER A 171 12.89 14.77 12.31
C SER A 171 12.00 13.53 12.20
N ARG A 172 11.77 13.05 10.94
CA ARG A 172 11.10 11.78 10.68
C ARG A 172 11.75 10.61 11.45
N ARG A 173 13.06 10.66 11.68
CA ARG A 173 13.78 9.63 12.42
C ARG A 173 13.28 9.42 13.85
N LEU A 174 12.64 10.42 14.47
CA LEU A 174 12.09 10.29 15.82
C LEU A 174 10.85 9.37 15.86
N LEU A 175 10.15 9.19 14.74
CA LEU A 175 9.03 8.24 14.65
C LEU A 175 9.41 6.81 14.98
N ARG A 176 10.67 6.41 14.79
CA ARG A 176 11.17 5.07 15.14
C ARG A 176 11.03 4.70 16.63
N HIS A 177 10.86 5.67 17.50
CA HIS A 177 10.63 5.44 18.93
C HIS A 177 9.15 5.20 19.24
N HIS A 178 8.26 5.50 18.29
CA HIS A 178 6.82 5.39 18.44
C HIS A 178 6.22 4.31 17.54
N PHE A 179 6.93 3.93 16.46
CA PHE A 179 6.45 2.95 15.50
C PHE A 179 7.55 2.01 15.05
N GLN A 180 7.16 0.77 14.83
CA GLN A 180 7.92 -0.25 14.11
C GLN A 180 7.29 -0.42 12.72
N ARG A 181 8.10 -0.48 11.69
CA ARG A 181 7.63 -0.91 10.37
C ARG A 181 7.36 -2.40 10.38
N VAL A 182 6.20 -2.82 9.89
CA VAL A 182 5.93 -4.24 9.62
C VAL A 182 5.50 -4.38 8.17
N VAL A 183 6.23 -5.22 7.43
CA VAL A 183 5.99 -5.51 6.02
C VAL A 183 5.43 -6.92 5.92
N PHE A 184 4.18 -7.03 5.52
CA PHE A 184 3.59 -8.32 5.15
C PHE A 184 3.92 -8.60 3.70
N HIS A 185 4.50 -9.76 3.40
CA HIS A 185 4.98 -10.07 2.05
C HIS A 185 4.54 -11.45 1.57
N SER A 186 4.30 -11.57 0.26
CA SER A 186 4.12 -12.84 -0.41
C SER A 186 5.38 -13.25 -1.16
N GLY A 187 5.69 -14.54 -1.17
CA GLY A 187 6.86 -15.11 -1.84
C GLY A 187 8.15 -15.07 -1.00
N GLU A 188 9.22 -15.56 -1.60
CA GLU A 188 10.48 -15.86 -0.89
C GLU A 188 11.32 -14.63 -0.50
N ARG A 189 11.11 -13.50 -1.18
CA ARG A 189 11.88 -12.27 -0.92
C ARG A 189 11.06 -11.31 -0.06
N PRO A 190 11.39 -11.18 1.25
CA PRO A 190 10.65 -10.26 2.12
C PRO A 190 10.87 -8.78 1.78
N ASN A 191 11.99 -8.44 1.14
CA ASN A 191 12.34 -7.09 0.73
C ASN A 191 12.52 -7.02 -0.79
N PRO A 192 11.77 -6.14 -1.51
CA PRO A 192 11.86 -6.01 -2.96
C PRO A 192 13.07 -5.19 -3.45
N GLY A 193 14.09 -5.00 -2.63
CA GLY A 193 15.30 -4.26 -2.98
C GLY A 193 15.33 -2.80 -2.51
N LEU A 194 14.40 -2.37 -1.66
CA LEU A 194 14.45 -1.05 -1.01
C LEU A 194 15.20 -1.13 0.32
N SER A 195 16.04 -0.15 0.62
CA SER A 195 16.62 -0.02 1.95
C SER A 195 15.55 0.42 2.94
N MET A 196 15.38 -0.37 4.01
CA MET A 196 14.40 -0.13 5.08
C MET A 196 15.05 -0.08 6.47
N GLN A 197 16.28 0.47 6.53
CA GLN A 197 17.10 0.49 7.74
C GLN A 197 16.80 1.68 8.67
N ASP A 198 16.01 2.63 8.23
CA ASP A 198 15.65 3.85 8.97
C ASP A 198 14.70 3.58 10.15
N PHE A 199 13.95 2.48 10.10
CA PHE A 199 13.11 1.95 11.18
C PHE A 199 13.48 0.51 11.52
N GLN A 200 13.15 0.09 12.75
CA GLN A 200 13.10 -1.34 13.05
C GLN A 200 12.00 -1.96 12.17
N THR A 201 12.41 -2.81 11.24
CA THR A 201 11.50 -3.44 10.29
C THR A 201 11.36 -4.93 10.59
N ALA A 202 10.13 -5.40 10.76
CA ALA A 202 9.78 -6.81 10.80
C ALA A 202 9.15 -7.22 9.46
N TYR A 203 9.48 -8.42 8.99
CA TYR A 203 8.90 -9.02 7.79
C TYR A 203 8.05 -10.20 8.21
N CYS A 204 6.81 -10.24 7.72
CA CYS A 204 5.82 -11.25 8.05
C CYS A 204 5.25 -11.84 6.77
N GLU A 205 5.11 -13.14 6.72
CA GLU A 205 4.54 -13.82 5.57
C GLU A 205 3.04 -13.51 5.43
N LEU A 206 2.61 -13.14 4.22
CA LEU A 206 1.20 -13.04 3.87
C LEU A 206 0.61 -14.44 3.73
N ARG A 207 -0.48 -14.66 4.45
CA ARG A 207 -1.27 -15.88 4.44
C ARG A 207 -2.75 -15.53 4.30
N GLN A 208 -3.54 -16.48 3.88
CA GLN A 208 -4.99 -16.29 3.72
C GLN A 208 -5.64 -15.69 4.97
N ASP A 209 -5.18 -16.08 6.17
CA ASP A 209 -5.74 -15.67 7.46
C ASP A 209 -5.35 -14.25 7.90
N ASN A 210 -4.36 -13.62 7.24
CA ASN A 210 -3.87 -12.29 7.63
C ASN A 210 -3.94 -11.21 6.53
N VAL A 211 -4.21 -11.58 5.28
CA VAL A 211 -4.26 -10.62 4.14
C VAL A 211 -5.24 -9.48 4.42
N SER A 212 -6.48 -9.78 4.84
CA SER A 212 -7.50 -8.77 5.08
C SER A 212 -7.08 -7.81 6.19
N SER A 213 -6.60 -8.35 7.33
CA SER A 213 -6.12 -7.54 8.45
C SER A 213 -4.88 -6.72 8.09
N ALA A 214 -3.95 -7.26 7.30
CA ALA A 214 -2.76 -6.52 6.85
C ALA A 214 -3.14 -5.34 5.94
N LEU A 215 -4.05 -5.55 4.98
CA LEU A 215 -4.55 -4.49 4.11
C LEU A 215 -5.35 -3.44 4.89
N HIS A 216 -6.27 -3.88 5.76
CA HIS A 216 -7.05 -2.96 6.59
C HIS A 216 -6.15 -2.14 7.52
N ALA A 217 -5.17 -2.77 8.20
CA ALA A 217 -4.18 -2.08 9.02
C ALA A 217 -3.41 -1.03 8.22
N SER A 218 -2.97 -1.40 7.01
CA SER A 218 -2.21 -0.48 6.14
C SER A 218 -2.97 0.79 5.78
N GLY A 219 -4.33 0.75 5.76
CA GLY A 219 -5.20 1.90 5.51
C GLY A 219 -5.81 2.52 6.76
N SER A 220 -5.47 2.04 7.97
CA SER A 220 -6.12 2.45 9.22
C SER A 220 -5.51 3.71 9.81
N ILE A 221 -6.07 4.86 9.44
CA ILE A 221 -5.68 6.16 10.01
C ILE A 221 -6.14 6.24 11.47
N PRO A 222 -5.23 6.53 12.44
CA PRO A 222 -5.59 6.70 13.84
C PRO A 222 -6.75 7.69 14.04
N PHE A 223 -7.65 7.38 14.96
CA PHE A 223 -8.88 8.11 15.30
C PHE A 223 -9.97 8.10 14.21
N VAL A 224 -9.63 7.83 12.97
CA VAL A 224 -10.59 7.67 11.87
C VAL A 224 -11.05 6.22 11.77
N LEU A 225 -10.11 5.27 11.92
CA LEU A 225 -10.37 3.83 11.99
C LEU A 225 -9.88 3.26 13.33
N THR A 226 -10.33 2.05 13.66
CA THR A 226 -9.93 1.35 14.89
C THR A 226 -8.52 0.76 14.84
N GLY A 227 -7.94 0.65 13.62
CA GLY A 227 -6.74 -0.13 13.40
C GLY A 227 -6.97 -1.62 13.52
N GLU A 228 -5.89 -2.37 13.47
CA GLU A 228 -5.88 -3.82 13.68
C GLU A 228 -5.02 -4.18 14.89
N ARG A 229 -5.41 -5.23 15.61
CA ARG A 229 -4.66 -5.69 16.76
C ARG A 229 -4.31 -7.16 16.62
N ASP A 230 -3.06 -7.49 16.95
CA ASP A 230 -2.57 -8.86 17.04
C ASP A 230 -2.80 -9.66 15.74
N ILE A 231 -2.33 -9.12 14.61
CA ILE A 231 -2.47 -9.74 13.29
C ILE A 231 -1.76 -11.11 13.27
N PRO A 232 -2.42 -12.19 12.82
CA PRO A 232 -1.83 -13.53 12.81
C PRO A 232 -0.48 -13.59 12.09
N GLY A 233 0.52 -14.21 12.72
CA GLY A 233 1.87 -14.37 12.16
C GLY A 233 2.75 -13.13 12.22
N ALA A 234 2.30 -12.06 12.89
CA ALA A 234 3.04 -10.82 13.06
C ALA A 234 3.30 -10.51 14.55
N PRO A 235 4.25 -9.61 14.90
CA PRO A 235 4.47 -9.20 16.26
C PRO A 235 3.19 -8.69 16.92
N PRO A 236 2.86 -9.09 18.18
CA PRO A 236 1.63 -8.67 18.83
C PRO A 236 1.61 -7.16 19.08
N GLY A 237 0.43 -6.54 19.00
CA GLY A 237 0.23 -5.12 19.25
C GLY A 237 -0.78 -4.46 18.31
N GLN A 238 -0.85 -3.12 18.36
CA GLN A 238 -1.74 -2.30 17.56
C GLN A 238 -1.07 -1.87 16.26
N TYR A 239 -1.77 -2.02 15.16
CA TYR A 239 -1.32 -1.69 13.81
C TYR A 239 -2.13 -0.53 13.23
N TRP A 240 -1.43 0.35 12.54
CA TRP A 240 -1.92 1.59 11.96
C TRP A 240 -1.48 1.73 10.50
N ASP A 241 -2.03 2.76 9.84
CA ASP A 241 -1.71 3.13 8.46
C ASP A 241 -0.19 3.23 8.23
N GLY A 242 0.28 2.50 7.23
CA GLY A 242 1.68 2.48 6.85
C GLY A 242 2.22 3.86 6.42
N GLY A 243 1.35 4.74 5.94
CA GLY A 243 1.68 6.11 5.57
C GLY A 243 2.12 7.00 6.73
N ILE A 244 1.96 6.56 7.99
CA ILE A 244 2.55 7.25 9.15
C ILE A 244 4.08 7.30 9.02
N ILE A 245 4.67 6.25 8.51
CA ILE A 245 6.12 6.11 8.33
C ILE A 245 6.55 6.14 6.87
N ASP A 246 5.80 5.54 5.96
CA ASP A 246 6.11 5.45 4.54
C ASP A 246 4.96 6.00 3.68
N TYR A 247 4.70 7.31 3.79
CA TYR A 247 3.74 7.99 2.92
C TYR A 247 4.21 7.96 1.47
N HIS A 248 5.50 8.24 1.24
CA HIS A 248 6.26 8.00 0.02
C HIS A 248 7.47 7.12 0.36
N PHE A 249 7.91 6.33 -0.60
CA PHE A 249 9.08 5.49 -0.47
C PHE A 249 10.34 6.25 -0.90
N ASP A 250 11.44 6.02 -0.18
CA ASP A 250 12.76 6.54 -0.56
C ASP A 250 13.34 5.69 -1.68
N LEU A 251 13.53 6.30 -2.86
CA LEU A 251 14.01 5.62 -4.06
C LEU A 251 15.52 5.63 -4.19
N ASP A 252 16.23 6.49 -3.45
CA ASP A 252 17.68 6.71 -3.58
C ASP A 252 18.48 5.45 -3.24
N GLN A 253 17.89 4.51 -2.53
CA GLN A 253 18.54 3.30 -2.04
C GLN A 253 17.96 2.01 -2.66
N TYR A 254 17.34 2.11 -3.84
CA TYR A 254 16.88 0.92 -4.54
C TYR A 254 18.06 0.14 -5.12
N GLN A 255 18.14 -1.14 -4.75
CA GLN A 255 19.18 -2.09 -5.16
C GLN A 255 18.59 -3.31 -5.90
N GLY A 256 17.31 -3.24 -6.26
CA GLY A 256 16.64 -4.30 -6.99
C GLY A 256 17.00 -4.29 -8.49
N GLU A 257 16.62 -5.36 -9.16
CA GLU A 257 16.73 -5.47 -10.61
C GLU A 257 15.50 -4.83 -11.29
N GLY A 258 15.71 -4.18 -12.41
CA GLY A 258 14.65 -3.55 -13.18
C GLY A 258 14.39 -2.09 -12.80
N LEU A 259 13.44 -1.48 -13.48
CA LEU A 259 12.98 -0.11 -13.22
C LEU A 259 11.91 -0.12 -12.11
N ILE A 260 11.72 1.04 -11.48
CA ILE A 260 10.59 1.31 -10.60
C ILE A 260 9.51 2.04 -11.38
N LEU A 261 8.26 1.63 -11.18
CA LEU A 261 7.07 2.31 -11.70
C LEU A 261 6.26 2.90 -10.55
#